data_04f19c7838dc891be20eeb46e7d2e719
#
_entry.id   04f19c7838dc891be20eeb46e7d2e719
#
_cell.length_a   1.000
_cell.length_b   1.000
_cell.length_c   1.000
_cell.angle_alpha   90.00
_cell.angle_beta   90.00
_cell.angle_gamma   90.00
#
_symmetry.space_group_name_H-M   'P 1'
#
loop_
_entity.id
_entity.type
_entity.pdbx_description
1 polymer ?
#
loop_
_entity_poly.entity_id
_entity_poly.type
_entity_poly.pdbx_seq_one_letter_code
_entity_poly.pdbx_strand_id
1 'polypeptide(L)'
;MKKRIFVYSLLLVASSVLAQAQTFKFDFSSDKKVQEGFTKITPATLFNNEQGYGYDFQLAWDGKSNKPFFFSVNVPDGNYKVTVTLGSKDAAGSTTVRGESRRLFIENLNTKKGELVTETFTINKRNTIIK
;
A
#
# COMPACT_ATOMS: atom_id res chain seq x y z
N MET A 1 -29.29 -17.53 61.45
CA MET A 1 -28.65 -16.54 60.60
C MET A 1 -28.13 -17.20 59.35
N LYS A 2 -28.73 -16.91 58.22
CA LYS A 2 -28.24 -17.42 56.92
C LYS A 2 -27.22 -16.40 56.40
N LYS A 3 -25.93 -16.78 56.41
CA LYS A 3 -24.90 -15.97 55.70
C LYS A 3 -25.04 -16.18 54.19
N ARG A 4 -25.42 -15.13 53.49
CA ARG A 4 -25.38 -15.16 52.01
C ARG A 4 -23.98 -14.84 51.58
N ILE A 5 -23.26 -15.81 51.03
CA ILE A 5 -21.97 -15.60 50.41
C ILE A 5 -22.25 -15.13 48.97
N PHE A 6 -22.00 -13.83 48.69
CA PHE A 6 -22.00 -13.34 47.30
C PHE A 6 -20.64 -13.65 46.68
N VAL A 7 -20.60 -14.65 45.80
CA VAL A 7 -19.42 -14.87 44.97
C VAL A 7 -19.52 -13.90 43.79
N TYR A 8 -18.76 -12.82 43.85
CA TYR A 8 -18.57 -11.96 42.70
C TYR A 8 -17.66 -12.72 41.73
N SER A 9 -18.26 -13.30 40.69
CA SER A 9 -17.51 -13.78 39.55
C SER A 9 -16.99 -12.58 38.78
N LEU A 10 -15.71 -12.27 38.96
CA LEU A 10 -15.00 -11.29 38.14
C LEU A 10 -14.83 -11.91 36.75
N LEU A 11 -15.76 -11.62 35.85
CA LEU A 11 -15.64 -11.99 34.45
C LEU A 11 -14.56 -11.13 33.82
N LEU A 12 -13.33 -11.65 33.79
CA LEU A 12 -12.23 -11.04 33.07
C LEU A 12 -12.52 -11.18 31.57
N VAL A 13 -13.17 -10.21 30.98
CA VAL A 13 -13.30 -10.11 29.53
C VAL A 13 -11.92 -9.76 28.98
N ALA A 14 -11.15 -10.80 28.62
CA ALA A 14 -9.96 -10.61 27.82
C ALA A 14 -10.43 -10.13 26.44
N SER A 15 -10.44 -8.82 26.23
CA SER A 15 -10.58 -8.24 24.90
C SER A 15 -9.31 -8.58 24.13
N SER A 16 -9.37 -9.66 23.34
CA SER A 16 -8.36 -9.92 22.33
C SER A 16 -8.42 -8.78 21.32
N VAL A 17 -7.48 -7.84 21.40
CA VAL A 17 -7.25 -6.87 20.34
C VAL A 17 -6.74 -7.67 19.16
N LEU A 18 -7.63 -8.05 18.26
CA LEU A 18 -7.25 -8.57 16.96
C LEU A 18 -6.52 -7.43 16.26
N ALA A 19 -5.19 -7.54 16.15
CA ALA A 19 -4.41 -6.65 15.32
C ALA A 19 -4.88 -6.88 13.87
N GLN A 20 -5.76 -5.99 13.39
CA GLN A 20 -6.17 -6.02 12.00
C GLN A 20 -4.97 -5.65 11.15
N ALA A 21 -4.56 -6.54 10.25
CA ALA A 21 -3.56 -6.25 9.25
C ALA A 21 -4.07 -5.08 8.40
N GLN A 22 -3.32 -3.97 8.38
CA GLN A 22 -3.66 -2.79 7.59
C GLN A 22 -3.39 -3.10 6.12
N THR A 23 -4.42 -3.01 5.29
CA THR A 23 -4.33 -3.24 3.85
C THR A 23 -4.67 -1.98 3.10
N PHE A 24 -3.77 -1.56 2.21
CA PHE A 24 -3.98 -0.44 1.28
C PHE A 24 -4.10 -0.99 -0.14
N LYS A 25 -5.04 -0.45 -0.91
CA LYS A 25 -5.24 -0.80 -2.31
C LYS A 25 -5.40 0.47 -3.13
N PHE A 26 -4.50 0.67 -4.09
CA PHE A 26 -4.45 1.85 -4.92
C PHE A 26 -4.65 1.49 -6.40
N ASP A 27 -5.47 2.26 -7.09
CA ASP A 27 -5.74 2.12 -8.52
C ASP A 27 -5.16 3.32 -9.28
N PHE A 28 -4.11 3.05 -10.06
CA PHE A 28 -3.42 4.02 -10.91
C PHE A 28 -3.92 4.02 -12.36
N SER A 29 -4.89 3.17 -12.69
CA SER A 29 -5.40 3.07 -14.05
C SER A 29 -6.14 4.34 -14.49
N SER A 30 -6.29 4.52 -15.79
CA SER A 30 -7.11 5.60 -16.36
C SER A 30 -8.60 5.27 -16.39
N ASP A 31 -8.99 4.07 -15.97
CA ASP A 31 -10.39 3.63 -15.97
C ASP A 31 -11.23 4.51 -15.04
N LYS A 32 -12.41 4.91 -15.50
CA LYS A 32 -13.35 5.70 -14.68
C LYS A 32 -13.96 4.89 -13.55
N LYS A 33 -14.11 3.58 -13.73
CA LYS A 33 -14.67 2.67 -12.73
C LYS A 33 -13.54 2.12 -11.86
N VAL A 34 -13.59 2.40 -10.59
CA VAL A 34 -12.66 1.88 -9.59
C VAL A 34 -13.19 0.56 -9.04
N GLN A 35 -12.32 -0.42 -8.91
CA GLN A 35 -12.65 -1.69 -8.26
C GLN A 35 -12.99 -1.45 -6.78
N GLU A 36 -13.97 -2.17 -6.26
CA GLU A 36 -14.35 -2.08 -4.86
C GLU A 36 -13.17 -2.32 -3.91
N GLY A 37 -13.03 -1.46 -2.91
CA GLY A 37 -11.94 -1.49 -1.95
C GLY A 37 -10.64 -0.83 -2.41
N PHE A 38 -10.57 -0.32 -3.65
CA PHE A 38 -9.42 0.44 -4.13
C PHE A 38 -9.63 1.94 -3.99
N THR A 39 -8.54 2.65 -3.70
CA THR A 39 -8.50 4.12 -3.73
C THR A 39 -7.97 4.58 -5.08
N LYS A 40 -8.74 5.42 -5.77
CA LYS A 40 -8.31 6.00 -7.05
C LYS A 40 -7.18 6.99 -6.85
N ILE A 41 -6.11 6.80 -7.61
CA ILE A 41 -4.97 7.73 -7.66
C ILE A 41 -5.04 8.53 -8.95
N THR A 42 -4.99 9.84 -8.82
CA THR A 42 -4.95 10.79 -9.94
C THR A 42 -3.70 11.64 -9.85
N PRO A 43 -3.30 12.37 -10.91
CA PRO A 43 -2.18 13.29 -10.82
C PRO A 43 -2.30 14.36 -9.72
N ALA A 44 -3.50 14.62 -9.23
CA ALA A 44 -3.74 15.52 -8.10
C ALA A 44 -3.54 14.86 -6.73
N THR A 45 -3.35 13.54 -6.66
CA THR A 45 -3.14 12.80 -5.42
C THR A 45 -1.70 12.98 -4.93
N LEU A 46 -1.39 14.17 -4.42
CA LEU A 46 -0.08 14.48 -3.86
C LEU A 46 -0.01 14.03 -2.39
N PHE A 47 1.19 13.61 -1.97
CA PHE A 47 1.40 13.18 -0.60
C PHE A 47 1.17 14.34 0.39
N ASN A 48 0.44 14.06 1.45
CA ASN A 48 0.35 14.88 2.65
C ASN A 48 0.19 14.00 3.88
N ASN A 49 0.54 14.53 5.04
CA ASN A 49 0.57 13.77 6.29
C ASN A 49 -0.81 13.32 6.79
N GLU A 50 -1.86 14.06 6.49
CA GLU A 50 -3.23 13.71 6.90
C GLU A 50 -3.75 12.51 6.09
N GLN A 51 -3.53 12.54 4.78
CA GLN A 51 -3.91 11.48 3.87
C GLN A 51 -3.02 10.24 4.02
N GLY A 52 -1.71 10.46 4.23
CA GLY A 52 -0.73 9.40 4.46
C GLY A 52 -0.30 8.62 3.21
N TYR A 53 -0.66 9.07 2.02
CA TYR A 53 -0.21 8.49 0.74
C TYR A 53 -0.26 9.54 -0.37
N GLY A 54 0.44 9.29 -1.46
CA GLY A 54 0.40 10.14 -2.65
C GLY A 54 1.74 10.24 -3.37
N TYR A 55 1.74 10.98 -4.47
CA TYR A 55 2.96 11.30 -5.22
C TYR A 55 3.85 12.26 -4.45
N ASP A 56 5.14 11.91 -4.35
CA ASP A 56 6.15 12.75 -3.73
C ASP A 56 6.66 13.83 -4.68
N PHE A 57 7.24 14.87 -4.09
CA PHE A 57 7.92 15.96 -4.82
C PHE A 57 7.05 16.68 -5.85
N GLN A 58 5.73 16.57 -5.72
CA GLN A 58 4.77 17.10 -6.71
C GLN A 58 5.00 16.55 -8.13
N LEU A 59 5.64 15.41 -8.24
CA LEU A 59 5.94 14.72 -9.50
C LEU A 59 4.94 13.59 -9.73
N ALA A 60 3.70 13.95 -10.00
CA ALA A 60 2.68 12.99 -10.36
C ALA A 60 2.95 12.40 -11.74
N TRP A 61 2.72 11.10 -11.87
CA TRP A 61 2.75 10.45 -13.16
C TRP A 61 1.52 10.82 -14.00
N ASP A 62 1.74 11.21 -15.23
CA ASP A 62 0.71 11.62 -16.18
C ASP A 62 0.05 10.44 -16.94
N GLY A 63 0.45 9.22 -16.63
CA GLY A 63 -0.04 8.00 -17.29
C GLY A 63 0.60 7.69 -18.63
N LYS A 64 1.49 8.53 -19.14
CA LYS A 64 2.05 8.42 -20.50
C LYS A 64 3.57 8.59 -20.57
N SER A 65 4.16 9.39 -19.68
CA SER A 65 5.59 9.68 -19.74
C SER A 65 6.43 8.52 -19.24
N ASN A 66 7.66 8.42 -19.79
CA ASN A 66 8.68 7.50 -19.31
C ASN A 66 9.46 8.07 -18.10
N LYS A 67 9.00 9.18 -17.53
CA LYS A 67 9.64 9.78 -16.38
C LYS A 67 9.37 8.96 -15.13
N PRO A 68 10.37 8.74 -14.28
CA PRO A 68 10.16 8.08 -13.00
C PRO A 68 9.27 8.95 -12.10
N PHE A 69 8.46 8.31 -11.29
CA PHE A 69 7.69 8.96 -10.24
C PHE A 69 7.90 8.23 -8.91
N PHE A 70 7.61 8.92 -7.83
CA PHE A 70 7.69 8.39 -6.48
C PHE A 70 6.29 8.44 -5.85
N PHE A 71 5.89 7.32 -5.29
CA PHE A 71 4.63 7.21 -4.56
C PHE A 71 4.92 6.71 -3.16
N SER A 72 4.47 7.44 -2.17
CA SER A 72 4.71 7.12 -0.76
C SER A 72 3.43 6.73 -0.05
N VAL A 73 3.57 5.81 0.89
CA VAL A 73 2.52 5.39 1.81
C VAL A 73 3.09 5.41 3.22
N ASN A 74 2.44 6.15 4.11
CA ASN A 74 2.83 6.21 5.51
C ASN A 74 2.29 5.00 6.26
N VAL A 75 3.20 4.14 6.70
CA VAL A 75 2.86 2.91 7.41
C VAL A 75 3.78 2.76 8.64
N PRO A 76 3.32 2.08 9.71
CA PRO A 76 4.17 1.73 10.84
C PRO A 76 5.40 0.92 10.44
N ASP A 77 6.40 0.82 11.32
CA ASP A 77 7.52 -0.07 11.11
C ASP A 77 7.06 -1.53 11.06
N GLY A 78 7.59 -2.30 10.13
CA GLY A 78 7.21 -3.69 9.93
C GLY A 78 7.51 -4.22 8.54
N ASN A 79 7.07 -5.44 8.31
CA ASN A 79 7.17 -6.12 7.02
C ASN A 79 5.86 -6.01 6.26
N TYR A 80 5.95 -5.61 4.99
CA TYR A 80 4.79 -5.41 4.13
C TYR A 80 4.92 -6.25 2.87
N LYS A 81 3.88 -7.02 2.59
CA LYS A 81 3.71 -7.68 1.31
C LYS A 81 3.13 -6.69 0.32
N VAL A 82 3.85 -6.42 -0.74
CA VAL A 82 3.44 -5.50 -1.81
C VAL A 82 3.14 -6.30 -3.06
N THR A 83 1.95 -6.14 -3.58
CA THR A 83 1.53 -6.73 -4.85
C THR A 83 1.26 -5.61 -5.84
N VAL A 84 1.92 -5.66 -6.99
CA VAL A 84 1.74 -4.70 -8.09
C VAL A 84 1.25 -5.41 -9.33
N THR A 85 0.27 -4.82 -10.01
CA THR A 85 -0.18 -5.24 -11.33
C THR A 85 0.29 -4.21 -12.34
N LEU A 86 1.12 -4.65 -13.27
CA LEU A 86 1.80 -3.83 -14.26
C LEU A 86 1.29 -4.14 -15.66
N GLY A 87 1.26 -3.12 -16.50
CA GLY A 87 0.80 -3.22 -17.86
C GLY A 87 -0.28 -2.20 -18.21
N SER A 88 -0.70 -2.17 -19.45
CA SER A 88 -1.74 -1.28 -19.97
C SER A 88 -2.62 -1.99 -20.98
N LYS A 89 -3.90 -1.68 -20.96
CA LYS A 89 -4.85 -2.14 -21.99
C LYS A 89 -4.56 -1.53 -23.36
N ASP A 90 -3.93 -0.37 -23.39
CA ASP A 90 -3.83 0.50 -24.57
C ASP A 90 -2.44 0.49 -25.21
N ALA A 91 -1.40 0.12 -24.48
CA ALA A 91 -0.03 0.17 -24.96
C ALA A 91 0.86 -0.91 -24.37
N ALA A 92 1.89 -1.31 -25.12
CA ALA A 92 3.03 -2.05 -24.57
C ALA A 92 3.89 -1.15 -23.70
N GLY A 93 4.58 -1.73 -22.71
CA GLY A 93 5.45 -0.98 -21.83
C GLY A 93 6.56 -1.81 -21.21
N SER A 94 7.47 -1.12 -20.54
CA SER A 94 8.51 -1.70 -19.71
C SER A 94 8.53 -0.97 -18.36
N THR A 95 8.48 -1.72 -17.28
CA THR A 95 8.37 -1.15 -15.92
C THR A 95 9.47 -1.69 -15.02
N THR A 96 10.11 -0.77 -14.30
CA THR A 96 11.06 -1.08 -13.23
C THR A 96 10.49 -0.56 -11.93
N VAL A 97 10.48 -1.39 -10.89
CA VAL A 97 9.97 -1.02 -9.56
C VAL A 97 11.09 -1.07 -8.54
N ARG A 98 11.27 0.04 -7.85
CA ARG A 98 12.17 0.19 -6.71
C ARG A 98 11.38 0.55 -5.46
N GLY A 99 11.84 0.13 -4.32
CA GLY A 99 11.25 0.46 -3.03
C GLY A 99 12.34 0.72 -1.98
N GLU A 100 11.96 1.10 -0.78
CA GLU A 100 12.91 1.33 0.34
C GLU A 100 14.11 2.21 -0.10
N SER A 101 13.88 3.38 -0.61
CA SER A 101 14.87 4.33 -1.11
C SER A 101 15.58 3.91 -2.41
N ARG A 102 16.04 2.67 -2.59
CA ARG A 102 16.81 2.27 -3.79
C ARG A 102 16.76 0.80 -4.15
N ARG A 103 16.15 -0.04 -3.33
CA ARG A 103 16.15 -1.49 -3.58
C ARG A 103 15.35 -1.82 -4.83
N LEU A 104 15.98 -2.56 -5.75
CA LEU A 104 15.37 -3.04 -6.98
C LEU A 104 14.54 -4.29 -6.68
N PHE A 105 13.25 -4.27 -7.00
CA PHE A 105 12.35 -5.41 -6.85
C PHE A 105 11.94 -6.02 -8.20
N ILE A 106 11.72 -5.17 -9.20
CA ILE A 106 11.36 -5.59 -10.55
C ILE A 106 12.20 -4.79 -11.53
N GLU A 107 12.87 -5.47 -12.45
CA GLU A 107 13.72 -4.85 -13.45
C GLU A 107 13.18 -5.13 -14.85
N ASN A 108 12.92 -4.05 -15.60
CA ASN A 108 12.57 -4.09 -17.02
C ASN A 108 11.49 -5.14 -17.37
N LEU A 109 10.42 -5.22 -16.56
CA LEU A 109 9.28 -6.08 -16.89
C LEU A 109 8.59 -5.56 -18.13
N ASN A 110 8.70 -6.30 -19.21
CA ASN A 110 8.07 -5.96 -20.49
C ASN A 110 6.66 -6.53 -20.55
N THR A 111 5.71 -5.71 -20.95
CA THR A 111 4.33 -6.10 -21.18
C THR A 111 3.89 -5.72 -22.59
N LYS A 112 3.12 -6.58 -23.23
CA LYS A 112 2.47 -6.30 -24.50
C LYS A 112 1.22 -5.44 -24.26
N LYS A 113 0.72 -4.81 -25.32
CA LYS A 113 -0.59 -4.14 -25.27
C LYS A 113 -1.67 -5.12 -24.80
N GLY A 114 -2.43 -4.74 -23.76
CA GLY A 114 -3.49 -5.56 -23.18
C GLY A 114 -3.00 -6.62 -22.18
N GLU A 115 -1.70 -6.77 -21.99
CA GLU A 115 -1.12 -7.71 -21.04
C GLU A 115 -0.99 -7.05 -19.66
N LEU A 116 -1.47 -7.76 -18.63
CA LEU A 116 -1.30 -7.38 -17.23
C LEU A 116 -0.51 -8.47 -16.51
N VAL A 117 0.55 -8.07 -15.81
CA VAL A 117 1.41 -8.98 -15.02
C VAL A 117 1.38 -8.56 -13.58
N THR A 118 1.13 -9.52 -12.70
CA THR A 118 1.09 -9.29 -11.25
C THR A 118 2.32 -9.89 -10.60
N GLU A 119 3.04 -9.06 -9.87
CA GLU A 119 4.25 -9.42 -9.12
C GLU A 119 4.07 -9.08 -7.64
N THR A 120 4.70 -9.87 -6.77
CA THR A 120 4.64 -9.68 -5.32
C THR A 120 6.04 -9.71 -4.73
N PHE A 121 6.32 -8.77 -3.83
CA PHE A 121 7.58 -8.69 -3.10
C PHE A 121 7.35 -8.22 -1.66
N THR A 122 8.36 -8.32 -0.82
CA THR A 122 8.29 -7.89 0.58
C THR A 122 9.17 -6.68 0.82
N ILE A 123 8.63 -5.68 1.48
CA ILE A 123 9.33 -4.48 1.96
C ILE A 123 9.43 -4.56 3.48
N ASN A 124 10.61 -4.22 4.01
CA ASN A 124 10.83 -4.05 5.44
C ASN A 124 11.01 -2.57 5.75
N LYS A 125 9.98 -1.96 6.33
CA LYS A 125 10.07 -0.57 6.79
C LYS A 125 10.63 -0.52 8.20
N ARG A 126 11.70 0.23 8.40
CA ARG A 126 12.30 0.54 9.71
C ARG A 126 12.55 2.03 9.82
N ASN A 127 12.18 2.60 10.96
CA ASN A 127 12.63 3.94 11.32
C ASN A 127 14.08 3.85 11.77
N THR A 128 14.99 4.43 11.02
CA THR A 128 16.38 4.64 11.43
C THR A 128 16.45 5.81 12.40
N ILE A 129 15.91 5.66 13.60
CA ILE A 129 16.26 6.54 14.71
C ILE A 129 17.53 5.94 15.31
N ILE A 130 18.67 6.46 14.89
CA ILE A 130 19.93 6.25 15.61
C ILE A 130 19.79 7.04 16.91
N LYS A 131 19.58 6.32 18.00
CA LYS A 131 19.68 6.88 19.34
C LYS A 131 21.13 6.97 19.78
#